data_0812a8fce2e0a4d7b8f3c8b35e85de13
#
_entry.id   0812a8fce2e0a4d7b8f3c8b35e85de13
#
_cell.length_a   1.000
_cell.length_b   1.000
_cell.length_c   1.000
_cell.angle_alpha   90.00
_cell.angle_beta   90.00
_cell.angle_gamma   90.00
#
_symmetry.space_group_name_H-M   'P 1'
#
loop_
_entity.id
_entity.type
_entity.pdbx_description
1 polymer ?
#
loop_
_entity_poly.entity_id
_entity_poly.type
_entity_poly.pdbx_seq_one_letter_code
_entity_poly.pdbx_strand_id
1 'polypeptide(L)'
;MDSSFLRMHTLISGLGDLNWSLNGWTAFTLVAEILSLLTIPSVLLQRRGQSLSALAWILCLIGLPFFGVLLWWGLGRSHLKRKRRKRRTASLSVTRGFVTLRPPGVEEEGGAALFPALRFPEEDAGGIFPAVKGNRARLLVDGAQTYTALQEMILSARHHAHLLFYIWQKDATGRYFRDLLAERARAGVQVRVLLDAMGAGGAAGRFMDPLREAGGRVAVFMPTRYLRRSLSLNFRNHRKIAVVDGRFGYTGGLNIGDEYMGEWRDMGLRLAGPAVSQLQEVFLDDWYFATGETCADPAYFEGATIPPGGGEGVPATCAMLAGGPDTIDNPTLDTFFMGITMSSERVWITTPYLAPSPDVLTALRTASYRGVDVRLLVPRRSDSRLVQLAGRSFYPALLRAGVRVYEYLPAVLHGKTWIFDREHLAIGSANLDNRSFKLNFEITCFLRSAEAAAEMAALYERDLAHAEEILFDPFERRGTWTQIKESAANLLGPLL
;
A
#
# COMPACT_ATOMS: atom_id res chain seq x y z
N MET A 1 70.14 -27.38 -26.25
CA MET A 1 69.81 -26.82 -24.98
C MET A 1 69.64 -25.34 -25.17
N ASP A 2 68.67 -24.85 -25.23
CA ASP A 2 67.17 -24.82 -25.26
C ASP A 2 66.81 -23.35 -25.08
N SER A 3 66.38 -22.74 -26.21
CA SER A 3 66.08 -21.32 -26.32
C SER A 3 64.70 -20.95 -25.61
N SER A 4 64.07 -21.95 -25.07
CA SER A 4 62.78 -21.82 -24.35
C SER A 4 62.95 -21.36 -22.88
N PHE A 5 64.10 -21.69 -22.25
CA PHE A 5 64.38 -21.32 -20.87
C PHE A 5 64.76 -19.84 -20.73
N LEU A 6 65.46 -19.27 -21.74
CA LEU A 6 65.79 -17.86 -21.76
C LEU A 6 64.53 -16.93 -22.01
N ARG A 7 63.53 -17.40 -22.76
CA ARG A 7 62.33 -16.61 -22.98
C ARG A 7 61.41 -16.58 -21.74
N MET A 8 61.42 -17.60 -20.93
CA MET A 8 60.63 -17.63 -19.71
C MET A 8 61.25 -16.76 -18.59
N HIS A 9 62.61 -16.68 -18.54
CA HIS A 9 63.24 -15.79 -17.60
C HIS A 9 63.08 -14.31 -17.95
N THR A 10 63.02 -13.96 -19.25
CA THR A 10 62.74 -12.58 -19.72
C THR A 10 61.31 -12.16 -19.50
N LEU A 11 60.36 -13.10 -19.53
CA LEU A 11 58.95 -12.83 -19.19
C LEU A 11 58.74 -12.66 -17.67
N ILE A 12 59.50 -13.38 -16.85
CA ILE A 12 59.41 -13.28 -15.39
C ILE A 12 60.15 -12.04 -14.87
N SER A 13 61.29 -11.65 -15.50
CA SER A 13 61.97 -10.40 -15.15
C SER A 13 61.21 -9.14 -15.60
N GLY A 14 60.47 -9.23 -16.69
CA GLY A 14 59.57 -8.13 -17.13
C GLY A 14 58.36 -7.90 -16.23
N LEU A 15 57.99 -8.86 -15.37
CA LEU A 15 56.93 -8.70 -14.36
C LEU A 15 57.45 -8.07 -13.04
N GLY A 16 58.79 -8.02 -12.88
CA GLY A 16 59.44 -7.46 -11.67
C GLY A 16 59.58 -5.93 -11.68
N ASP A 17 59.51 -5.29 -12.86
CA ASP A 17 59.68 -3.85 -13.02
C ASP A 17 58.34 -3.05 -13.14
N LEU A 18 57.21 -3.66 -12.84
CA LEU A 18 55.98 -2.93 -12.56
C LEU A 18 56.13 -2.24 -11.21
N ASN A 19 56.70 -1.06 -11.26
CA ASN A 19 56.80 -0.13 -10.13
C ASN A 19 55.36 0.31 -9.75
N TRP A 20 54.70 -0.50 -8.91
CA TRP A 20 53.38 -0.23 -8.37
C TRP A 20 53.46 0.87 -7.32
N SER A 21 53.91 2.07 -7.72
CA SER A 21 53.55 3.26 -6.97
C SER A 21 52.07 3.51 -7.21
N LEU A 22 51.22 2.67 -6.59
CA LEU A 22 49.78 2.90 -6.53
C LEU A 22 49.58 4.20 -5.78
N ASN A 23 49.38 5.31 -6.51
CA ASN A 23 48.79 6.49 -5.93
C ASN A 23 47.52 6.04 -5.19
N GLY A 24 47.26 6.58 -4.00
CA GLY A 24 46.08 6.17 -3.18
C GLY A 24 44.79 6.09 -3.97
N TRP A 25 44.65 6.89 -5.06
CA TRP A 25 43.52 6.86 -6.00
C TRP A 25 43.42 5.56 -6.83
N THR A 26 44.54 5.06 -7.35
CA THR A 26 44.53 3.80 -8.13
C THR A 26 44.22 2.59 -7.25
N ALA A 27 44.74 2.57 -6.02
CA ALA A 27 44.40 1.55 -5.04
C ALA A 27 42.88 1.61 -4.67
N PHE A 28 42.34 2.80 -4.46
CA PHE A 28 40.91 3.00 -4.16
C PHE A 28 40.01 2.54 -5.32
N THR A 29 40.33 2.93 -6.56
CA THR A 29 39.54 2.52 -7.74
C THR A 29 39.55 1.02 -7.94
N LEU A 30 40.74 0.38 -7.82
CA LEU A 30 40.89 -1.06 -7.93
C LEU A 30 40.06 -1.82 -6.88
N VAL A 31 40.09 -1.37 -5.62
CA VAL A 31 39.27 -1.95 -4.55
C VAL A 31 37.76 -1.78 -4.84
N ALA A 32 37.37 -0.61 -5.33
CA ALA A 32 35.96 -0.35 -5.68
C ALA A 32 35.48 -1.25 -6.84
N GLU A 33 36.32 -1.47 -7.86
CA GLU A 33 36.03 -2.38 -8.98
C GLU A 33 35.94 -3.83 -8.52
N ILE A 34 36.86 -4.31 -7.69
CA ILE A 34 36.79 -5.66 -7.12
C ILE A 34 35.50 -5.84 -6.30
N LEU A 35 35.17 -4.91 -5.41
CA LEU A 35 33.95 -4.96 -4.62
C LEU A 35 32.70 -4.94 -5.51
N SER A 36 32.74 -4.17 -6.59
CA SER A 36 31.66 -4.12 -7.59
C SER A 36 31.48 -5.48 -8.25
N LEU A 37 32.54 -6.11 -8.75
CA LEU A 37 32.49 -7.44 -9.35
C LEU A 37 31.99 -8.50 -8.36
N LEU A 38 32.47 -8.48 -7.12
CA LEU A 38 32.02 -9.38 -6.05
C LEU A 38 30.54 -9.15 -5.66
N THR A 39 29.97 -8.00 -5.99
CA THR A 39 28.57 -7.67 -5.70
C THR A 39 27.62 -8.21 -6.78
N ILE A 40 28.08 -8.41 -8.03
CA ILE A 40 27.25 -8.90 -9.16
C ILE A 40 26.49 -10.19 -8.84
N PRO A 41 27.09 -11.24 -8.25
CA PRO A 41 26.34 -12.45 -7.88
C PRO A 41 25.16 -12.16 -6.94
N SER A 42 25.33 -11.20 -6.02
CA SER A 42 24.25 -10.77 -5.13
C SER A 42 23.09 -10.13 -5.92
N VAL A 43 23.40 -9.35 -6.97
CA VAL A 43 22.38 -8.76 -7.88
C VAL A 43 21.62 -9.87 -8.59
N LEU A 44 22.32 -10.80 -9.23
CA LEU A 44 21.71 -11.89 -9.99
C LEU A 44 20.82 -12.78 -9.13
N LEU A 45 21.26 -13.10 -7.91
CA LEU A 45 20.48 -13.92 -6.98
C LEU A 45 19.23 -13.21 -6.44
N GLN A 46 19.28 -11.90 -6.27
CA GLN A 46 18.16 -11.14 -5.70
C GLN A 46 17.17 -10.61 -6.75
N ARG A 47 17.61 -10.48 -8.01
CA ARG A 47 16.79 -10.01 -9.14
C ARG A 47 16.43 -11.13 -10.12
N ARG A 48 16.27 -12.36 -9.62
CA ARG A 48 15.81 -13.49 -10.44
C ARG A 48 14.46 -13.15 -11.05
N GLY A 49 14.28 -13.39 -12.36
CA GLY A 49 13.07 -13.05 -13.11
C GLY A 49 12.90 -11.56 -13.44
N GLN A 50 13.83 -10.67 -13.03
CA GLN A 50 13.79 -9.23 -13.28
C GLN A 50 15.00 -8.77 -14.10
N SER A 51 15.13 -9.27 -15.32
CA SER A 51 16.31 -9.09 -16.17
C SER A 51 16.74 -7.64 -16.38
N LEU A 52 15.79 -6.75 -16.69
CA LEU A 52 16.09 -5.32 -16.87
C LEU A 52 16.59 -4.65 -15.59
N SER A 53 15.99 -4.99 -14.45
CA SER A 53 16.45 -4.48 -13.15
C SER A 53 17.83 -5.00 -12.79
N ALA A 54 18.11 -6.29 -13.05
CA ALA A 54 19.44 -6.86 -12.85
C ALA A 54 20.48 -6.17 -13.73
N LEU A 55 20.17 -5.99 -15.02
CA LEU A 55 21.07 -5.31 -15.97
C LEU A 55 21.36 -3.86 -15.55
N ALA A 56 20.32 -3.09 -15.16
CA ALA A 56 20.49 -1.73 -14.69
C ALA A 56 21.43 -1.63 -13.48
N TRP A 57 21.30 -2.55 -12.51
CA TRP A 57 22.19 -2.61 -11.36
C TRP A 57 23.61 -3.01 -11.74
N ILE A 58 23.78 -3.97 -12.66
CA ILE A 58 25.11 -4.37 -13.14
C ILE A 58 25.79 -3.21 -13.86
N LEU A 59 25.07 -2.48 -14.73
CA LEU A 59 25.61 -1.28 -15.38
C LEU A 59 25.96 -0.18 -14.39
N CYS A 60 25.16 0.01 -13.34
CA CYS A 60 25.48 0.94 -12.26
C CYS A 60 26.76 0.53 -11.50
N LEU A 61 26.93 -0.77 -11.23
CA LEU A 61 28.13 -1.31 -10.58
C LEU A 61 29.39 -1.15 -11.42
N ILE A 62 29.30 -1.34 -12.74
CA ILE A 62 30.42 -1.21 -13.67
C ILE A 62 30.76 0.27 -13.92
N GLY A 63 29.73 1.11 -14.18
CA GLY A 63 29.93 2.53 -14.52
C GLY A 63 30.30 3.42 -13.32
N LEU A 64 29.86 3.06 -12.12
CA LEU A 64 30.07 3.80 -10.86
C LEU A 64 30.44 2.83 -9.72
N PRO A 65 31.60 2.16 -9.76
CA PRO A 65 31.88 1.03 -8.89
C PRO A 65 31.69 1.31 -7.39
N PHE A 66 32.20 2.41 -6.88
CA PHE A 66 32.04 2.79 -5.47
C PHE A 66 30.62 3.13 -5.11
N PHE A 67 30.00 4.02 -5.86
CA PHE A 67 28.60 4.43 -5.61
C PHE A 67 27.61 3.30 -5.90
N GLY A 68 27.85 2.50 -6.95
CA GLY A 68 27.04 1.34 -7.28
C GLY A 68 27.01 0.31 -6.15
N VAL A 69 28.14 0.02 -5.53
CA VAL A 69 28.21 -0.88 -4.36
C VAL A 69 27.43 -0.29 -3.19
N LEU A 70 27.65 0.99 -2.84
CA LEU A 70 26.92 1.64 -1.76
C LEU A 70 25.42 1.65 -2.01
N LEU A 71 24.99 2.01 -3.22
CA LEU A 71 23.58 2.04 -3.61
C LEU A 71 22.97 0.64 -3.60
N TRP A 72 23.67 -0.38 -4.10
CA TRP A 72 23.17 -1.76 -4.06
C TRP A 72 22.96 -2.26 -2.64
N TRP A 73 23.96 -2.10 -1.78
CA TRP A 73 23.87 -2.57 -0.40
C TRP A 73 22.92 -1.73 0.46
N GLY A 74 22.72 -0.45 0.09
CA GLY A 74 21.78 0.45 0.75
C GLY A 74 20.34 0.32 0.25
N LEU A 75 20.12 0.37 -1.06
CA LEU A 75 18.81 0.47 -1.69
C LEU A 75 18.44 -0.77 -2.51
N GLY A 76 19.42 -1.37 -3.20
CA GLY A 76 19.16 -2.46 -4.15
C GLY A 76 18.87 -3.80 -3.48
N ARG A 77 19.54 -4.08 -2.37
CA ARG A 77 19.39 -5.34 -1.65
C ARG A 77 18.15 -5.34 -0.76
N SER A 78 17.28 -6.33 -0.95
CA SER A 78 16.15 -6.52 -0.05
C SER A 78 16.62 -7.07 1.30
N HIS A 79 16.95 -6.19 2.24
CA HIS A 79 17.26 -6.58 3.65
C HIS A 79 16.03 -7.19 4.37
N LEU A 80 14.89 -7.24 3.69
CA LEU A 80 13.61 -7.64 4.22
C LEU A 80 13.42 -9.15 4.38
N LYS A 81 14.11 -10.00 3.59
CA LYS A 81 13.86 -11.46 3.63
C LYS A 81 13.94 -12.04 5.05
N ARG A 82 14.88 -11.59 5.87
CA ARG A 82 15.01 -12.05 7.26
C ARG A 82 13.95 -11.43 8.19
N LYS A 83 13.61 -10.15 7.98
CA LYS A 83 12.54 -9.46 8.72
C LYS A 83 11.16 -9.97 8.30
N ARG A 84 10.95 -10.21 7.00
CA ARG A 84 9.76 -10.87 6.44
C ARG A 84 9.52 -12.21 7.12
N ARG A 85 10.53 -13.08 7.16
CA ARG A 85 10.41 -14.40 7.80
C ARG A 85 10.09 -14.29 9.29
N LYS A 86 10.72 -13.37 10.03
CA LYS A 86 10.40 -13.13 11.45
C LYS A 86 8.98 -12.62 11.63
N ARG A 87 8.54 -11.65 10.82
CA ARG A 87 7.18 -11.12 10.89
C ARG A 87 6.16 -12.19 10.52
N ARG A 88 6.39 -12.92 9.44
CA ARG A 88 5.50 -14.02 9.01
C ARG A 88 5.38 -15.09 10.08
N THR A 89 6.48 -15.51 10.71
CA THR A 89 6.43 -16.49 11.80
C THR A 89 5.67 -15.94 13.00
N ALA A 90 5.87 -14.66 13.35
CA ALA A 90 5.16 -13.99 14.43
C ALA A 90 3.68 -13.78 14.09
N SER A 91 3.37 -13.29 12.89
CA SER A 91 2.01 -13.14 12.37
C SER A 91 1.27 -14.47 12.35
N LEU A 92 1.85 -15.53 11.80
CA LEU A 92 1.23 -16.87 11.79
C LEU A 92 0.96 -17.42 13.19
N SER A 93 1.82 -17.16 14.17
CA SER A 93 1.59 -17.58 15.57
C SER A 93 0.45 -16.81 16.22
N VAL A 94 0.35 -15.51 15.94
CA VAL A 94 -0.70 -14.61 16.43
C VAL A 94 -2.02 -14.87 15.69
N THR A 95 -1.99 -14.96 14.36
CA THR A 95 -3.17 -15.21 13.53
C THR A 95 -3.80 -16.57 13.80
N ARG A 96 -3.00 -17.64 14.03
CA ARG A 96 -3.54 -18.94 14.44
C ARG A 96 -4.30 -18.85 15.76
N GLY A 97 -3.85 -18.02 16.70
CA GLY A 97 -4.60 -17.72 17.93
C GLY A 97 -5.91 -16.99 17.65
N PHE A 98 -5.95 -16.07 16.66
CA PHE A 98 -7.16 -15.31 16.33
C PHE A 98 -8.20 -16.10 15.54
N VAL A 99 -7.79 -17.05 14.70
CA VAL A 99 -8.74 -17.93 13.98
C VAL A 99 -9.67 -18.66 14.94
N THR A 100 -9.16 -19.07 16.11
CA THR A 100 -9.99 -19.69 17.17
C THR A 100 -10.89 -18.72 17.92
N LEU A 101 -10.65 -17.41 17.80
CA LEU A 101 -11.42 -16.34 18.44
C LEU A 101 -12.50 -15.74 17.53
N ARG A 102 -12.52 -16.12 16.25
CA ARG A 102 -13.57 -15.68 15.33
C ARG A 102 -14.94 -16.19 15.80
N PRO A 103 -16.01 -15.39 15.64
CA PRO A 103 -17.34 -15.83 16.00
C PRO A 103 -17.71 -17.14 15.29
N PRO A 104 -18.26 -18.14 15.99
CA PRO A 104 -18.74 -19.35 15.35
C PRO A 104 -19.95 -19.05 14.45
N GLY A 105 -20.06 -19.77 13.33
CA GLY A 105 -21.22 -19.66 12.41
C GLY A 105 -21.10 -18.57 11.37
N VAL A 106 -19.91 -17.96 11.17
CA VAL A 106 -19.66 -17.06 10.04
C VAL A 106 -19.63 -17.90 8.76
N GLU A 107 -20.59 -17.64 7.85
CA GLU A 107 -20.57 -18.27 6.53
C GLU A 107 -19.42 -17.69 5.69
N GLU A 108 -18.37 -18.50 5.52
CA GLU A 108 -17.30 -18.22 4.56
C GLU A 108 -17.74 -18.75 3.19
N GLU A 109 -17.70 -17.90 2.17
CA GLU A 109 -17.78 -18.39 0.79
C GLU A 109 -16.45 -19.05 0.44
N GLY A 110 -16.50 -20.35 0.12
CA GLY A 110 -15.31 -21.15 -0.20
C GLY A 110 -14.53 -20.55 -1.39
N GLY A 111 -13.30 -20.16 -1.13
CA GLY A 111 -12.39 -19.48 -2.07
C GLY A 111 -11.87 -18.18 -1.49
N ALA A 112 -10.61 -17.85 -1.79
CA ALA A 112 -10.04 -16.58 -1.37
C ALA A 112 -10.70 -15.46 -2.17
N ALA A 113 -11.24 -14.47 -1.47
CA ALA A 113 -11.82 -13.26 -2.01
C ALA A 113 -13.09 -13.43 -2.88
N LEU A 114 -13.66 -12.30 -3.26
CA LEU A 114 -14.86 -12.16 -4.09
C LEU A 114 -14.75 -12.74 -5.51
N PHE A 115 -13.57 -13.15 -5.90
CA PHE A 115 -13.31 -13.81 -7.17
C PHE A 115 -13.08 -15.31 -6.92
N PRO A 116 -14.11 -16.18 -7.11
CA PRO A 116 -14.02 -17.62 -6.79
C PRO A 116 -12.89 -18.37 -7.53
N ALA A 117 -12.38 -17.78 -8.60
CA ALA A 117 -11.26 -18.34 -9.38
C ALA A 117 -9.89 -18.10 -8.72
N LEU A 118 -9.76 -17.16 -7.78
CA LEU A 118 -8.53 -16.87 -7.07
C LEU A 118 -8.32 -17.89 -5.94
N ARG A 119 -7.33 -18.76 -6.13
CA ARG A 119 -6.86 -19.68 -5.10
C ARG A 119 -5.39 -19.38 -4.84
N PHE A 120 -5.11 -18.82 -3.68
CA PHE A 120 -3.74 -18.68 -3.21
C PHE A 120 -3.32 -19.93 -2.44
N PRO A 121 -2.06 -20.39 -2.55
CA PRO A 121 -1.54 -21.43 -1.68
C PRO A 121 -1.71 -21.00 -0.21
N GLU A 122 -2.09 -21.92 0.69
CA GLU A 122 -2.28 -21.63 2.12
C GLU A 122 -1.07 -20.92 2.74
N GLU A 123 0.14 -21.27 2.27
CA GLU A 123 1.38 -20.65 2.71
C GLU A 123 1.52 -19.19 2.29
N ASP A 124 0.85 -18.76 1.22
CA ASP A 124 0.96 -17.43 0.62
C ASP A 124 -0.29 -16.59 0.83
N ALA A 125 -1.36 -17.17 1.40
CA ALA A 125 -2.62 -16.48 1.74
C ALA A 125 -2.49 -15.45 2.87
N GLY A 126 -1.28 -15.19 3.38
CA GLY A 126 -1.05 -14.20 4.43
C GLY A 126 -1.50 -12.80 4.01
N GLY A 127 -2.57 -12.31 4.66
CA GLY A 127 -3.17 -11.01 4.39
C GLY A 127 -4.39 -11.04 3.46
N ILE A 128 -4.75 -12.22 2.91
CA ILE A 128 -6.00 -12.42 2.18
C ILE A 128 -6.98 -13.12 3.12
N PHE A 129 -8.08 -12.46 3.38
CA PHE A 129 -9.11 -13.01 4.23
C PHE A 129 -10.22 -13.64 3.38
N PRO A 130 -10.90 -14.70 3.88
CA PRO A 130 -12.03 -15.28 3.17
C PRO A 130 -13.18 -14.28 3.06
N ALA A 131 -13.98 -14.39 2.00
CA ALA A 131 -15.18 -13.60 1.86
C ALA A 131 -16.25 -14.06 2.86
N VAL A 132 -16.78 -13.14 3.64
CA VAL A 132 -17.77 -13.40 4.69
C VAL A 132 -19.05 -12.66 4.41
N LYS A 133 -20.19 -13.35 4.57
CA LYS A 133 -21.54 -12.80 4.43
C LYS A 133 -22.00 -12.11 5.72
N GLY A 134 -23.16 -11.47 5.65
CA GLY A 134 -23.84 -10.91 6.82
C GLY A 134 -23.28 -9.56 7.27
N ASN A 135 -22.60 -8.83 6.39
CA ASN A 135 -22.11 -7.49 6.70
C ASN A 135 -23.10 -6.41 6.24
N ARG A 136 -23.02 -5.26 6.90
CA ARG A 136 -23.58 -3.99 6.46
C ARG A 136 -22.45 -3.04 6.09
N ALA A 137 -22.50 -2.50 4.88
CA ALA A 137 -21.51 -1.60 4.32
C ALA A 137 -22.13 -0.23 4.05
N ARG A 138 -21.56 0.84 4.59
CA ARG A 138 -21.95 2.22 4.34
C ARG A 138 -20.78 2.96 3.71
N LEU A 139 -20.99 3.50 2.51
CA LEU A 139 -20.02 4.37 1.85
C LEU A 139 -19.99 5.72 2.59
N LEU A 140 -18.80 6.24 2.80
CA LEU A 140 -18.56 7.52 3.44
C LEU A 140 -17.87 8.44 2.44
N VAL A 141 -18.55 9.53 2.12
CA VAL A 141 -18.08 10.51 1.15
C VAL A 141 -17.38 11.63 1.89
N ASP A 142 -16.11 11.87 1.54
CA ASP A 142 -15.29 12.96 2.06
C ASP A 142 -15.09 12.97 3.59
N GLY A 143 -14.37 13.97 4.08
CA GLY A 143 -14.01 14.11 5.49
C GLY A 143 -15.22 14.27 6.40
N ALA A 144 -16.22 15.05 5.99
CA ALA A 144 -17.37 15.34 6.83
C ALA A 144 -18.14 14.06 7.25
N GLN A 145 -18.49 13.20 6.29
CA GLN A 145 -19.16 11.94 6.59
C GLN A 145 -18.26 10.96 7.33
N THR A 146 -16.97 10.90 6.95
CA THR A 146 -16.00 10.01 7.57
C THR A 146 -15.78 10.37 9.05
N TYR A 147 -15.58 11.64 9.35
CA TYR A 147 -15.30 12.06 10.74
C TYR A 147 -16.54 11.98 11.62
N THR A 148 -17.74 12.25 11.07
CA THR A 148 -19.00 12.00 11.78
C THR A 148 -19.14 10.52 12.13
N ALA A 149 -18.91 9.63 11.17
CA ALA A 149 -18.99 8.19 11.42
C ALA A 149 -17.92 7.70 12.44
N LEU A 150 -16.68 8.18 12.35
CA LEU A 150 -15.63 7.87 13.32
C LEU A 150 -15.99 8.39 14.72
N GLN A 151 -16.51 9.60 14.83
CA GLN A 151 -16.98 10.18 16.09
C GLN A 151 -18.10 9.33 16.71
N GLU A 152 -19.12 8.97 15.95
CA GLU A 152 -20.22 8.11 16.40
C GLU A 152 -19.70 6.76 16.90
N MET A 153 -18.81 6.12 16.14
CA MET A 153 -18.19 4.85 16.53
C MET A 153 -17.43 5.00 17.84
N ILE A 154 -16.56 6.00 17.99
CA ILE A 154 -15.75 6.21 19.19
C ILE A 154 -16.64 6.54 20.40
N LEU A 155 -17.67 7.37 20.25
CA LEU A 155 -18.62 7.68 21.33
C LEU A 155 -19.39 6.45 21.79
N SER A 156 -19.70 5.51 20.89
CA SER A 156 -20.38 4.26 21.21
C SER A 156 -19.51 3.21 21.90
N ALA A 157 -18.19 3.43 21.96
CA ALA A 157 -17.23 2.47 22.53
C ALA A 157 -17.53 2.15 24.01
N ARG A 158 -17.60 0.87 24.33
CA ARG A 158 -17.82 0.37 25.70
C ARG A 158 -16.66 -0.48 26.19
N HIS A 159 -16.03 -1.25 25.31
CA HIS A 159 -14.94 -2.15 25.65
C HIS A 159 -13.61 -1.67 25.05
N HIS A 160 -13.53 -1.46 23.73
CA HIS A 160 -12.28 -1.05 23.09
C HIS A 160 -12.48 -0.15 21.88
N ALA A 161 -11.44 0.69 21.60
CA ALA A 161 -11.30 1.46 20.39
C ALA A 161 -9.84 1.33 19.89
N HIS A 162 -9.66 0.67 18.75
CA HIS A 162 -8.37 0.43 18.11
C HIS A 162 -8.28 1.21 16.82
N LEU A 163 -7.30 2.12 16.73
CA LEU A 163 -7.13 3.01 15.58
C LEU A 163 -5.73 2.90 15.00
N LEU A 164 -5.63 2.79 13.68
CA LEU A 164 -4.39 2.84 12.92
C LEU A 164 -4.54 3.87 11.81
N PHE A 165 -3.64 4.87 11.78
CA PHE A 165 -3.62 5.89 10.75
C PHE A 165 -2.19 6.18 10.29
N TYR A 166 -2.03 6.43 8.98
CA TYR A 166 -0.76 6.83 8.39
C TYR A 166 -0.39 8.26 8.83
N ILE A 167 -1.30 9.22 8.66
CA ILE A 167 -1.13 10.61 9.08
C ILE A 167 -2.11 10.92 10.22
N TRP A 168 -1.59 11.62 11.24
CA TRP A 168 -2.37 12.23 12.29
C TRP A 168 -1.82 13.64 12.51
N GLN A 169 -2.56 14.65 12.09
CA GLN A 169 -2.13 16.06 12.18
C GLN A 169 -2.27 16.60 13.61
N LYS A 170 -1.45 17.63 13.94
CA LYS A 170 -1.49 18.31 15.25
C LYS A 170 -2.39 19.55 15.22
N ASP A 171 -3.42 19.50 14.40
CA ASP A 171 -4.39 20.57 14.14
C ASP A 171 -5.66 20.44 15.00
N ALA A 172 -6.74 21.13 14.63
CA ALA A 172 -7.99 21.11 15.39
C ALA A 172 -8.66 19.73 15.34
N THR A 173 -8.75 19.11 14.17
CA THR A 173 -9.30 17.77 13.99
C THR A 173 -8.48 16.72 14.74
N GLY A 174 -7.16 16.77 14.63
CA GLY A 174 -6.29 15.84 15.33
C GLY A 174 -6.40 15.94 16.84
N ARG A 175 -6.51 17.18 17.39
CA ARG A 175 -6.77 17.42 18.83
C ARG A 175 -8.14 16.88 19.24
N TYR A 176 -9.16 17.14 18.46
CA TYR A 176 -10.51 16.70 18.74
C TYR A 176 -10.59 15.16 18.91
N PHE A 177 -10.09 14.41 17.94
CA PHE A 177 -10.11 12.94 18.02
C PHE A 177 -9.22 12.40 19.14
N ARG A 178 -8.06 13.01 19.39
CA ARG A 178 -7.21 12.65 20.54
C ARG A 178 -7.97 12.81 21.86
N ASP A 179 -8.64 13.95 22.05
CA ASP A 179 -9.31 14.29 23.31
C ASP A 179 -10.57 13.42 23.49
N LEU A 180 -11.30 13.13 22.42
CA LEU A 180 -12.41 12.19 22.41
C LEU A 180 -11.97 10.77 22.83
N LEU A 181 -10.85 10.30 22.30
CA LEU A 181 -10.27 9.00 22.70
C LEU A 181 -9.79 9.01 24.15
N ALA A 182 -9.22 10.12 24.61
CA ALA A 182 -8.82 10.28 26.01
C ALA A 182 -10.05 10.26 26.94
N GLU A 183 -11.17 10.85 26.55
CA GLU A 183 -12.43 10.76 27.29
C GLU A 183 -12.91 9.30 27.42
N ARG A 184 -12.90 8.55 26.32
CA ARG A 184 -13.26 7.12 26.36
C ARG A 184 -12.31 6.30 27.22
N ALA A 185 -11.00 6.58 27.15
CA ALA A 185 -10.01 5.89 27.99
C ALA A 185 -10.26 6.15 29.49
N ARG A 186 -10.59 7.41 29.89
CA ARG A 186 -11.00 7.72 31.29
C ARG A 186 -12.27 7.00 31.70
N ALA A 187 -13.18 6.74 30.75
CA ALA A 187 -14.39 5.98 30.98
C ALA A 187 -14.15 4.44 31.06
N GLY A 188 -12.89 3.99 31.01
CA GLY A 188 -12.52 2.58 31.12
C GLY A 188 -12.41 1.82 29.79
N VAL A 189 -12.60 2.50 28.63
CA VAL A 189 -12.43 1.89 27.31
C VAL A 189 -10.94 1.64 27.03
N GLN A 190 -10.60 0.45 26.53
CA GLN A 190 -9.24 0.10 26.10
C GLN A 190 -8.90 0.79 24.78
N VAL A 191 -8.24 1.95 24.82
CA VAL A 191 -7.87 2.71 23.63
C VAL A 191 -6.45 2.37 23.20
N ARG A 192 -6.27 1.96 21.92
CA ARG A 192 -4.96 1.77 21.27
C ARG A 192 -4.89 2.55 19.98
N VAL A 193 -3.86 3.38 19.84
CA VAL A 193 -3.59 4.15 18.63
C VAL A 193 -2.23 3.78 18.07
N LEU A 194 -2.20 3.31 16.81
CA LEU A 194 -0.98 2.99 16.08
C LEU A 194 -0.76 4.00 14.96
N LEU A 195 0.39 4.63 14.94
CA LEU A 195 0.73 5.68 13.96
C LEU A 195 1.99 5.30 13.19
N ASP A 196 2.05 5.63 11.90
CA ASP A 196 3.27 5.47 11.12
C ASP A 196 4.35 6.48 11.56
N ALA A 197 5.61 6.04 11.61
CA ALA A 197 6.72 6.88 12.08
C ALA A 197 6.98 8.12 11.22
N MET A 198 6.74 8.02 9.91
CA MET A 198 7.01 9.10 8.96
C MET A 198 5.76 9.93 8.69
N GLY A 199 4.63 9.28 8.42
CA GLY A 199 3.39 9.96 8.07
C GLY A 199 2.83 10.80 9.22
N ALA A 200 2.91 10.31 10.46
CA ALA A 200 2.38 11.03 11.61
C ALA A 200 3.23 12.24 12.07
N GLY A 201 4.38 12.53 11.42
CA GLY A 201 5.13 13.78 11.66
C GLY A 201 5.46 14.05 13.14
N GLY A 202 5.72 13.00 13.94
CA GLY A 202 5.97 13.10 15.39
C GLY A 202 4.70 13.37 16.22
N ALA A 203 3.50 13.18 15.68
CA ALA A 203 2.25 13.29 16.46
C ALA A 203 2.20 12.25 17.59
N ALA A 204 2.79 11.08 17.39
CA ALA A 204 2.91 10.06 18.45
C ALA A 204 3.76 10.49 19.68
N GLY A 205 4.43 11.63 19.63
CA GLY A 205 5.17 12.21 20.76
C GLY A 205 4.25 12.88 21.80
N ARG A 206 4.71 14.02 22.33
CA ARG A 206 4.01 14.79 23.38
C ARG A 206 2.58 15.19 23.02
N PHE A 207 2.26 15.31 21.73
CA PHE A 207 0.91 15.61 21.30
C PHE A 207 -0.12 14.57 21.78
N MET A 208 0.27 13.30 21.93
CA MET A 208 -0.59 12.24 22.43
C MET A 208 -0.52 12.02 23.95
N ASP A 209 0.20 12.87 24.70
CA ASP A 209 0.30 12.71 26.16
C ASP A 209 -1.07 12.77 26.87
N PRO A 210 -2.03 13.66 26.50
CA PRO A 210 -3.36 13.64 27.12
C PRO A 210 -4.09 12.30 27.00
N LEU A 211 -3.88 11.56 25.88
CA LEU A 211 -4.44 10.23 25.73
C LEU A 211 -3.71 9.19 26.61
N ARG A 212 -2.39 9.28 26.73
CA ARG A 212 -1.61 8.39 27.59
C ARG A 212 -1.93 8.60 29.06
N GLU A 213 -2.04 9.84 29.51
CA GLU A 213 -2.43 10.24 30.86
C GLU A 213 -3.84 9.74 31.20
N ALA A 214 -4.72 9.63 30.22
CA ALA A 214 -6.05 9.05 30.34
C ALA A 214 -6.06 7.50 30.38
N GLY A 215 -4.89 6.83 30.25
CA GLY A 215 -4.78 5.38 30.21
C GLY A 215 -4.76 4.77 28.81
N GLY A 216 -4.88 5.56 27.76
CA GLY A 216 -4.77 5.09 26.38
C GLY A 216 -3.33 4.73 25.99
N ARG A 217 -3.17 3.82 25.04
CA ARG A 217 -1.87 3.36 24.54
C ARG A 217 -1.61 3.90 23.14
N VAL A 218 -0.42 4.45 22.92
CA VAL A 218 0.01 4.98 21.63
C VAL A 218 1.33 4.34 21.22
N ALA A 219 1.35 3.71 20.06
CA ALA A 219 2.54 3.07 19.50
C ALA A 219 2.90 3.66 18.14
N VAL A 220 4.15 3.43 17.72
CA VAL A 220 4.69 3.89 16.44
C VAL A 220 5.12 2.69 15.62
N PHE A 221 4.57 2.57 14.42
CA PHE A 221 4.96 1.54 13.47
C PHE A 221 6.32 1.92 12.83
N MET A 222 7.31 1.04 12.91
CA MET A 222 8.67 1.23 12.41
C MET A 222 9.33 2.53 12.88
N PRO A 223 9.55 2.74 14.18
CA PRO A 223 10.15 3.98 14.69
C PRO A 223 11.53 4.24 14.08
N THR A 224 11.87 5.54 13.92
CA THR A 224 13.06 6.01 13.20
C THR A 224 14.40 5.47 13.71
N ARG A 225 14.49 5.03 14.98
CA ARG A 225 15.67 4.32 15.52
C ARG A 225 15.98 3.03 14.79
N TYR A 226 14.99 2.37 14.18
CA TYR A 226 15.17 1.20 13.31
C TYR A 226 15.68 1.60 11.92
N LEU A 227 15.39 2.83 11.48
CA LEU A 227 15.84 3.37 10.20
C LEU A 227 17.35 3.59 10.19
N ARG A 228 17.96 3.97 11.34
CA ARG A 228 19.42 4.17 11.47
C ARG A 228 20.22 2.86 11.38
N ARG A 229 19.61 1.71 11.67
CA ARG A 229 20.27 0.38 11.62
C ARG A 229 19.99 -0.39 10.32
N SER A 230 19.05 0.05 9.51
CA SER A 230 18.69 -0.59 8.25
C SER A 230 18.09 0.48 7.35
N LEU A 231 18.61 0.62 6.15
CA LEU A 231 18.17 1.55 5.10
C LEU A 231 16.73 1.23 4.57
N SER A 232 15.87 0.70 5.43
CA SER A 232 14.44 0.45 5.15
C SER A 232 13.58 1.73 5.23
N LEU A 233 14.13 2.85 4.76
CA LEU A 233 13.49 4.18 4.73
C LEU A 233 12.21 4.24 3.90
N ASN A 234 11.95 3.21 3.09
CA ASN A 234 10.91 3.29 2.06
C ASN A 234 9.59 2.59 2.41
N PHE A 235 9.52 1.83 3.52
CA PHE A 235 8.31 1.13 3.92
C PHE A 235 7.43 1.99 4.83
N ARG A 236 6.12 2.00 4.55
CA ARG A 236 5.12 2.76 5.31
C ARG A 236 3.95 1.87 5.68
N ASN A 237 3.39 2.09 6.85
CA ASN A 237 2.06 1.58 7.14
C ASN A 237 1.03 2.61 6.68
N HIS A 238 0.52 2.40 5.47
CA HIS A 238 -0.42 3.31 4.84
C HIS A 238 -1.88 2.95 5.12
N ARG A 239 -2.12 1.95 5.95
CA ARG A 239 -3.46 1.52 6.36
C ARG A 239 -4.18 2.60 7.17
N LYS A 240 -5.48 2.68 7.03
CA LYS A 240 -6.38 3.46 7.85
C LYS A 240 -7.45 2.51 8.34
N ILE A 241 -7.43 2.26 9.64
CA ILE A 241 -8.32 1.30 10.30
C ILE A 241 -8.83 1.93 11.58
N ALA A 242 -10.12 1.81 11.85
CA ALA A 242 -10.67 1.95 13.19
C ALA A 242 -11.59 0.76 13.46
N VAL A 243 -11.44 0.14 14.63
CA VAL A 243 -12.33 -0.91 15.11
C VAL A 243 -12.81 -0.54 16.50
N VAL A 244 -14.12 -0.59 16.69
CA VAL A 244 -14.76 -0.28 17.98
C VAL A 244 -15.61 -1.46 18.41
N ASP A 245 -15.30 -1.99 19.60
CA ASP A 245 -16.00 -3.10 20.26
C ASP A 245 -16.15 -4.37 19.38
N GLY A 246 -15.27 -4.57 18.39
CA GLY A 246 -15.43 -5.61 17.38
C GLY A 246 -16.70 -5.49 16.53
N ARG A 247 -17.52 -4.49 16.79
CA ARG A 247 -18.84 -4.28 16.20
C ARG A 247 -18.83 -3.41 14.97
N PHE A 248 -18.04 -2.32 15.01
CA PHE A 248 -17.91 -1.37 13.93
C PHE A 248 -16.48 -1.32 13.44
N GLY A 249 -16.31 -1.32 12.12
CA GLY A 249 -15.04 -1.15 11.44
C GLY A 249 -15.08 0.03 10.49
N TYR A 250 -13.93 0.69 10.33
CA TYR A 250 -13.70 1.70 9.31
C TYR A 250 -12.42 1.37 8.55
N THR A 251 -12.46 1.56 7.22
CA THR A 251 -11.28 1.65 6.37
C THR A 251 -11.52 2.62 5.22
N GLY A 252 -10.47 3.11 4.56
CA GLY A 252 -10.59 4.04 3.45
C GLY A 252 -9.30 4.79 3.14
N GLY A 253 -9.42 5.90 2.42
CA GLY A 253 -8.29 6.73 2.01
C GLY A 253 -7.91 7.83 3.01
N LEU A 254 -8.87 8.32 3.81
CA LEU A 254 -8.72 9.50 4.66
C LEU A 254 -7.81 9.28 5.87
N ASN A 255 -7.00 10.27 6.16
CA ASN A 255 -6.22 10.39 7.41
C ASN A 255 -6.94 11.33 8.41
N ILE A 256 -6.29 11.66 9.54
CA ILE A 256 -6.82 12.57 10.56
C ILE A 256 -6.14 13.92 10.43
N GLY A 257 -6.91 14.97 10.08
CA GLY A 257 -6.42 16.33 9.94
C GLY A 257 -7.45 17.28 9.30
N ASP A 258 -7.26 18.59 9.51
CA ASP A 258 -8.18 19.62 9.04
C ASP A 258 -8.28 19.67 7.49
N GLU A 259 -7.17 19.42 6.79
CA GLU A 259 -7.12 19.43 5.32
C GLU A 259 -8.09 18.44 4.67
N TYR A 260 -8.39 17.33 5.35
CA TYR A 260 -9.30 16.28 4.82
C TYR A 260 -10.78 16.65 4.97
N MET A 261 -11.13 17.76 5.67
CA MET A 261 -12.53 18.17 5.88
C MET A 261 -13.18 18.80 4.65
N GLY A 262 -12.44 19.42 3.75
CA GLY A 262 -13.05 20.13 2.62
C GLY A 262 -12.16 20.30 1.38
N GLU A 263 -10.85 20.13 1.50
CA GLU A 263 -9.91 20.32 0.40
C GLU A 263 -9.66 19.03 -0.41
N TRP A 264 -10.08 17.88 0.14
CA TRP A 264 -9.82 16.57 -0.40
C TRP A 264 -11.13 15.83 -0.74
N ARG A 265 -11.19 15.26 -1.93
CA ARG A 265 -12.23 14.33 -2.36
C ARG A 265 -11.76 12.90 -2.12
N ASP A 266 -12.25 12.26 -1.08
CA ASP A 266 -11.83 10.89 -0.70
C ASP A 266 -13.04 10.03 -0.31
N MET A 267 -12.80 8.74 -0.14
CA MET A 267 -13.83 7.75 0.17
C MET A 267 -13.42 6.89 1.36
N GLY A 268 -14.37 6.65 2.24
CA GLY A 268 -14.27 5.71 3.33
C GLY A 268 -15.38 4.67 3.31
N LEU A 269 -15.24 3.67 4.15
CA LEU A 269 -16.18 2.59 4.32
C LEU A 269 -16.39 2.31 5.81
N ARG A 270 -17.61 2.44 6.30
CA ARG A 270 -18.03 1.93 7.60
C ARG A 270 -18.62 0.54 7.43
N LEU A 271 -18.17 -0.38 8.25
CA LEU A 271 -18.61 -1.78 8.26
C LEU A 271 -19.21 -2.14 9.60
N ALA A 272 -20.18 -3.03 9.54
CA ALA A 272 -20.69 -3.75 10.69
C ALA A 272 -20.92 -5.20 10.27
N GLY A 273 -20.57 -6.18 11.14
CA GLY A 273 -20.69 -7.60 10.83
C GLY A 273 -19.35 -8.35 10.82
N PRO A 274 -19.33 -9.60 10.33
CA PRO A 274 -18.19 -10.50 10.45
C PRO A 274 -16.87 -9.97 9.88
N ALA A 275 -16.90 -9.14 8.82
CA ALA A 275 -15.69 -8.57 8.25
C ALA A 275 -14.94 -7.61 9.19
N VAL A 276 -15.58 -7.11 10.25
CA VAL A 276 -14.92 -6.29 11.27
C VAL A 276 -13.85 -7.09 12.01
N SER A 277 -14.04 -8.40 12.21
CA SER A 277 -13.04 -9.27 12.80
C SER A 277 -11.75 -9.32 11.98
N GLN A 278 -11.87 -9.26 10.65
CA GLN A 278 -10.70 -9.25 9.75
C GLN A 278 -9.91 -7.94 9.88
N LEU A 279 -10.58 -6.78 10.01
CA LEU A 279 -9.92 -5.50 10.31
C LEU A 279 -9.24 -5.54 11.69
N GLN A 280 -9.91 -6.15 12.68
CA GLN A 280 -9.36 -6.30 14.03
C GLN A 280 -8.08 -7.16 14.01
N GLU A 281 -8.07 -8.27 13.28
CA GLU A 281 -6.88 -9.11 13.13
C GLU A 281 -5.72 -8.34 12.50
N VAL A 282 -5.97 -7.57 11.43
CA VAL A 282 -4.94 -6.74 10.79
C VAL A 282 -4.37 -5.69 11.75
N PHE A 283 -5.25 -5.03 12.52
CA PHE A 283 -4.80 -4.08 13.54
C PHE A 283 -3.92 -4.75 14.59
N LEU A 284 -4.34 -5.89 15.12
CA LEU A 284 -3.61 -6.60 16.19
C LEU A 284 -2.27 -7.15 15.72
N ASP A 285 -2.17 -7.61 14.45
CA ASP A 285 -0.90 -8.01 13.85
C ASP A 285 0.07 -6.84 13.75
N ASP A 286 -0.41 -5.69 13.26
CA ASP A 286 0.39 -4.47 13.17
C ASP A 286 0.77 -3.92 14.56
N TRP A 287 -0.12 -4.03 15.55
CA TRP A 287 0.15 -3.66 16.93
C TRP A 287 1.23 -4.54 17.56
N TYR A 288 1.10 -5.87 17.40
CA TYR A 288 2.12 -6.81 17.85
C TYR A 288 3.48 -6.53 17.19
N PHE A 289 3.49 -6.29 15.89
CA PHE A 289 4.73 -5.95 15.19
C PHE A 289 5.41 -4.69 15.73
N ALA A 290 4.62 -3.69 16.11
CA ALA A 290 5.14 -2.42 16.61
C ALA A 290 5.60 -2.49 18.08
N THR A 291 4.93 -3.27 18.92
CA THR A 291 5.09 -3.25 20.38
C THR A 291 5.65 -4.53 20.96
N GLY A 292 5.44 -5.68 20.30
CA GLY A 292 5.67 -7.01 20.85
C GLY A 292 4.57 -7.48 21.82
N GLU A 293 3.50 -6.70 22.02
CA GLU A 293 2.39 -7.05 22.90
C GLU A 293 1.39 -7.96 22.19
N THR A 294 1.16 -9.14 22.72
CA THR A 294 0.10 -10.06 22.24
C THR A 294 -1.23 -9.66 22.87
N CYS A 295 -2.16 -9.21 22.04
CA CYS A 295 -3.51 -8.84 22.45
C CYS A 295 -4.49 -9.91 21.95
N ALA A 296 -4.69 -10.98 22.69
CA ALA A 296 -5.56 -12.12 22.34
C ALA A 296 -6.78 -12.16 23.26
N ASP A 297 -7.56 -11.08 23.28
CA ASP A 297 -8.80 -11.03 24.08
C ASP A 297 -9.99 -11.40 23.17
N PRO A 298 -10.76 -12.47 23.48
CA PRO A 298 -11.98 -12.83 22.74
C PRO A 298 -12.97 -11.69 22.61
N ALA A 299 -13.07 -10.81 23.61
CA ALA A 299 -13.97 -9.66 23.62
C ALA A 299 -13.70 -8.67 22.46
N TYR A 300 -12.52 -8.71 21.84
CA TYR A 300 -12.24 -7.89 20.64
C TYR A 300 -12.99 -8.35 19.40
N PHE A 301 -13.55 -9.56 19.41
CA PHE A 301 -14.23 -10.19 18.28
C PHE A 301 -15.73 -10.45 18.52
N GLU A 302 -16.21 -10.35 19.75
CA GLU A 302 -17.60 -10.69 20.12
C GLU A 302 -18.66 -9.82 19.43
N GLY A 303 -18.32 -8.57 19.10
CA GLY A 303 -19.24 -7.64 18.44
C GLY A 303 -19.48 -7.90 16.96
N ALA A 304 -18.74 -8.83 16.33
CA ALA A 304 -18.79 -9.09 14.89
C ALA A 304 -20.07 -9.82 14.43
N THR A 305 -20.90 -10.28 15.36
CA THR A 305 -22.21 -10.86 15.08
C THR A 305 -23.30 -9.81 15.23
N ILE A 306 -23.82 -9.27 14.10
CA ILE A 306 -24.97 -8.38 14.13
C ILE A 306 -26.24 -9.19 13.87
N PRO A 307 -27.32 -8.95 14.66
CA PRO A 307 -28.62 -9.53 14.35
C PRO A 307 -29.07 -9.14 12.93
N PRO A 308 -29.66 -10.06 12.17
CA PRO A 308 -30.21 -9.75 10.85
C PRO A 308 -31.14 -8.51 10.91
N GLY A 309 -30.89 -7.51 10.06
CA GLY A 309 -31.67 -6.28 9.99
C GLY A 309 -31.18 -5.12 10.87
N GLY A 310 -30.20 -5.31 11.74
CA GLY A 310 -29.67 -4.26 12.62
C GLY A 310 -28.45 -3.54 12.07
N GLY A 311 -28.59 -2.29 11.62
CA GLY A 311 -27.47 -1.42 11.28
C GLY A 311 -27.66 -0.60 10.01
N GLU A 312 -27.00 0.55 9.96
CA GLU A 312 -26.94 1.43 8.77
C GLU A 312 -26.05 0.81 7.66
N GLY A 313 -26.44 1.04 6.42
CA GLY A 313 -25.73 0.59 5.23
C GLY A 313 -26.45 -0.53 4.48
N VAL A 314 -25.87 -0.95 3.37
CA VAL A 314 -26.43 -1.98 2.48
C VAL A 314 -25.84 -3.36 2.80
N PRO A 315 -26.58 -4.46 2.54
CA PRO A 315 -26.05 -5.81 2.70
C PRO A 315 -24.85 -6.05 1.77
N ALA A 316 -23.81 -6.70 2.31
CA ALA A 316 -22.62 -7.01 1.52
C ALA A 316 -21.93 -8.29 1.98
N THR A 317 -21.33 -9.02 1.01
CA THR A 317 -20.28 -9.99 1.26
C THR A 317 -18.95 -9.24 1.19
N CYS A 318 -18.10 -9.35 2.21
CA CYS A 318 -16.88 -8.59 2.31
C CYS A 318 -15.67 -9.50 2.52
N ALA A 319 -14.53 -9.10 1.97
CA ALA A 319 -13.22 -9.72 2.20
C ALA A 319 -12.16 -8.64 2.38
N MET A 320 -11.34 -8.74 3.42
CA MET A 320 -10.18 -7.86 3.58
C MET A 320 -8.98 -8.40 2.84
N LEU A 321 -8.24 -7.49 2.22
CA LEU A 321 -6.95 -7.74 1.60
C LEU A 321 -5.93 -6.83 2.27
N ALA A 322 -5.08 -7.40 3.11
CA ALA A 322 -4.00 -6.71 3.80
C ALA A 322 -2.67 -6.95 3.11
N GLY A 323 -2.36 -6.12 2.11
CA GLY A 323 -1.08 -6.17 1.40
C GLY A 323 0.07 -5.62 2.23
N GLY A 324 1.29 -6.06 1.88
CA GLY A 324 2.50 -5.55 2.52
C GLY A 324 3.78 -6.02 1.82
N PRO A 325 4.90 -5.33 2.07
CA PRO A 325 6.21 -5.71 1.51
C PRO A 325 6.75 -7.02 2.11
N ASP A 326 6.07 -7.62 3.06
CA ASP A 326 6.39 -8.87 3.74
C ASP A 326 5.69 -10.10 3.14
N THR A 327 4.74 -9.93 2.25
CA THR A 327 4.16 -11.02 1.47
C THR A 327 5.16 -11.54 0.44
N ILE A 328 5.18 -12.86 0.16
CA ILE A 328 6.11 -13.46 -0.80
C ILE A 328 5.71 -13.08 -2.21
N ASP A 329 4.46 -13.34 -2.56
CA ASP A 329 3.83 -12.88 -3.77
C ASP A 329 3.10 -11.56 -3.51
N ASN A 330 2.55 -10.95 -4.53
CA ASN A 330 1.86 -9.68 -4.39
C ASN A 330 0.34 -9.86 -4.48
N PRO A 331 -0.31 -10.36 -3.40
CA PRO A 331 -1.72 -10.69 -3.44
C PRO A 331 -2.60 -9.47 -3.78
N THR A 332 -2.16 -8.27 -3.43
CA THR A 332 -2.86 -7.04 -3.79
C THR A 332 -2.87 -6.84 -5.30
N LEU A 333 -1.70 -6.93 -5.93
CA LEU A 333 -1.58 -6.81 -7.39
C LEU A 333 -2.39 -7.90 -8.10
N ASP A 334 -2.25 -9.15 -7.64
CA ASP A 334 -2.90 -10.30 -8.28
C ASP A 334 -4.42 -10.20 -8.19
N THR A 335 -4.97 -9.76 -7.05
CA THR A 335 -6.42 -9.58 -6.87
C THR A 335 -6.95 -8.46 -7.78
N PHE A 336 -6.27 -7.33 -7.86
CA PHE A 336 -6.69 -6.25 -8.78
C PHE A 336 -6.55 -6.64 -10.25
N PHE A 337 -5.46 -7.33 -10.61
CA PHE A 337 -5.27 -7.87 -11.96
C PHE A 337 -6.42 -8.81 -12.35
N MET A 338 -6.80 -9.73 -11.46
CA MET A 338 -7.92 -10.63 -11.68
C MET A 338 -9.25 -9.88 -11.81
N GLY A 339 -9.51 -8.90 -10.93
CA GLY A 339 -10.70 -8.06 -11.04
C GLY A 339 -10.84 -7.40 -12.41
N ILE A 340 -9.76 -6.82 -12.93
CA ILE A 340 -9.75 -6.21 -14.27
C ILE A 340 -9.95 -7.26 -15.38
N THR A 341 -9.27 -8.39 -15.28
CA THR A 341 -9.28 -9.41 -16.35
C THR A 341 -10.59 -10.21 -16.39
N MET A 342 -11.27 -10.36 -15.27
CA MET A 342 -12.56 -11.04 -15.18
C MET A 342 -13.75 -10.15 -15.49
N SER A 343 -13.59 -8.83 -15.43
CA SER A 343 -14.67 -7.89 -15.76
C SER A 343 -15.11 -8.01 -17.22
N SER A 344 -16.42 -7.93 -17.44
CA SER A 344 -17.06 -8.07 -18.75
C SER A 344 -17.83 -6.84 -19.22
N GLU A 345 -18.22 -5.95 -18.29
CA GLU A 345 -19.00 -4.76 -18.59
C GLU A 345 -18.21 -3.47 -18.35
N ARG A 346 -17.65 -3.29 -17.15
CA ARG A 346 -16.94 -2.06 -16.79
C ARG A 346 -15.86 -2.27 -15.73
N VAL A 347 -14.82 -1.43 -15.81
CA VAL A 347 -13.79 -1.23 -14.78
C VAL A 347 -13.62 0.26 -14.58
N TRP A 348 -14.16 0.81 -13.48
CA TRP A 348 -14.04 2.23 -13.17
C TRP A 348 -13.19 2.42 -11.92
N ILE A 349 -12.15 3.23 -12.05
CA ILE A 349 -11.13 3.39 -11.02
C ILE A 349 -10.99 4.86 -10.65
N THR A 350 -11.06 5.16 -9.35
CA THR A 350 -10.61 6.44 -8.79
C THR A 350 -9.28 6.22 -8.08
N THR A 351 -8.27 7.00 -8.41
CA THR A 351 -6.96 6.92 -7.77
C THR A 351 -6.24 8.27 -7.77
N PRO A 352 -5.62 8.67 -6.64
CA PRO A 352 -4.80 9.89 -6.62
C PRO A 352 -3.51 9.74 -7.41
N TYR A 353 -2.98 8.52 -7.50
CA TYR A 353 -1.70 8.22 -8.13
C TYR A 353 -1.85 7.12 -9.18
N LEU A 354 -1.48 7.45 -10.40
CA LEU A 354 -1.53 6.53 -11.54
C LEU A 354 -0.10 6.19 -11.96
N ALA A 355 0.46 5.13 -11.40
CA ALA A 355 1.76 4.60 -11.79
C ALA A 355 1.68 3.05 -11.84
N PRO A 356 0.82 2.49 -12.72
CA PRO A 356 0.55 1.07 -12.77
C PRO A 356 1.80 0.27 -13.12
N SER A 357 1.89 -0.95 -12.56
CA SER A 357 2.86 -1.93 -13.06
C SER A 357 2.56 -2.32 -14.51
N PRO A 358 3.53 -2.84 -15.27
CA PRO A 358 3.30 -3.30 -16.63
C PRO A 358 2.15 -4.31 -16.76
N ASP A 359 1.98 -5.15 -15.74
CA ASP A 359 0.92 -6.16 -15.68
C ASP A 359 -0.46 -5.52 -15.62
N VAL A 360 -0.67 -4.56 -14.71
CA VAL A 360 -1.94 -3.82 -14.57
C VAL A 360 -2.21 -2.94 -15.78
N LEU A 361 -1.18 -2.28 -16.33
CA LEU A 361 -1.31 -1.50 -17.56
C LEU A 361 -1.80 -2.37 -18.72
N THR A 362 -1.24 -3.58 -18.85
CA THR A 362 -1.66 -4.55 -19.87
C THR A 362 -3.09 -5.04 -19.62
N ALA A 363 -3.45 -5.34 -18.37
CA ALA A 363 -4.81 -5.76 -18.01
C ALA A 363 -5.86 -4.70 -18.36
N LEU A 364 -5.62 -3.42 -18.04
CA LEU A 364 -6.52 -2.31 -18.37
C LEU A 364 -6.70 -2.16 -19.89
N ARG A 365 -5.61 -2.21 -20.66
CA ARG A 365 -5.65 -2.13 -22.12
C ARG A 365 -6.40 -3.32 -22.74
N THR A 366 -6.12 -4.53 -22.28
CA THR A 366 -6.77 -5.74 -22.80
C THR A 366 -8.24 -5.83 -22.41
N ALA A 367 -8.63 -5.33 -21.23
CA ALA A 367 -10.03 -5.17 -20.87
C ALA A 367 -10.76 -4.23 -21.85
N SER A 368 -10.17 -3.06 -22.14
CA SER A 368 -10.71 -2.12 -23.13
C SER A 368 -10.80 -2.73 -24.53
N TYR A 369 -9.78 -3.49 -25.01
CA TYR A 369 -9.85 -4.21 -26.28
C TYR A 369 -10.94 -5.28 -26.34
N ARG A 370 -11.38 -5.84 -25.21
CA ARG A 370 -12.51 -6.75 -25.11
C ARG A 370 -13.87 -6.03 -25.11
N GLY A 371 -13.89 -4.69 -25.16
CA GLY A 371 -15.10 -3.89 -25.13
C GLY A 371 -15.59 -3.53 -23.74
N VAL A 372 -14.82 -3.81 -22.68
CA VAL A 372 -15.11 -3.38 -21.31
C VAL A 372 -14.97 -1.85 -21.23
N ASP A 373 -15.94 -1.16 -20.61
CA ASP A 373 -15.88 0.28 -20.35
C ASP A 373 -14.87 0.56 -19.24
N VAL A 374 -13.63 0.90 -19.62
CA VAL A 374 -12.55 1.19 -18.67
C VAL A 374 -12.39 2.69 -18.51
N ARG A 375 -12.62 3.20 -17.27
CA ARG A 375 -12.51 4.63 -16.93
C ARG A 375 -11.58 4.82 -15.74
N LEU A 376 -10.71 5.82 -15.87
CA LEU A 376 -9.79 6.25 -14.81
C LEU A 376 -10.11 7.69 -14.42
N LEU A 377 -10.40 7.93 -13.15
CA LEU A 377 -10.59 9.26 -12.58
C LEU A 377 -9.39 9.57 -11.70
N VAL A 378 -8.65 10.60 -12.06
CA VAL A 378 -7.39 11.03 -11.41
C VAL A 378 -7.45 12.53 -11.09
N PRO A 379 -6.62 13.04 -10.18
CA PRO A 379 -6.63 14.47 -9.87
C PRO A 379 -5.98 15.30 -10.98
N ARG A 380 -6.60 16.44 -11.31
CA ARG A 380 -5.96 17.49 -12.12
C ARG A 380 -4.80 18.14 -11.38
N ARG A 381 -4.92 18.28 -10.06
CA ARG A 381 -3.88 18.77 -9.15
C ARG A 381 -3.62 17.73 -8.09
N SER A 382 -2.42 17.19 -8.07
CA SER A 382 -1.96 16.23 -7.07
C SER A 382 -1.17 16.95 -5.98
N ASP A 383 -1.20 16.44 -4.77
CA ASP A 383 -0.31 16.79 -3.67
C ASP A 383 1.17 16.49 -3.99
N SER A 384 1.42 15.56 -4.93
CA SER A 384 2.75 15.22 -5.46
C SER A 384 2.86 15.50 -6.95
N ARG A 385 3.49 16.63 -7.29
CA ARG A 385 3.71 17.02 -8.69
C ARG A 385 4.56 16.01 -9.48
N LEU A 386 5.49 15.33 -8.81
CA LEU A 386 6.33 14.31 -9.43
C LEU A 386 5.50 13.09 -9.83
N VAL A 387 4.62 12.62 -8.94
CA VAL A 387 3.72 11.48 -9.20
C VAL A 387 2.72 11.83 -10.31
N GLN A 388 2.20 13.05 -10.31
CA GLN A 388 1.33 13.53 -11.37
C GLN A 388 2.01 13.50 -12.75
N LEU A 389 3.23 14.02 -12.86
CA LEU A 389 3.99 13.98 -14.12
C LEU A 389 4.27 12.54 -14.57
N ALA A 390 4.69 11.66 -13.63
CA ALA A 390 4.91 10.25 -13.92
C ALA A 390 3.63 9.58 -14.42
N GLY A 391 2.48 9.86 -13.78
CA GLY A 391 1.17 9.31 -14.15
C GLY A 391 0.75 9.69 -15.58
N ARG A 392 0.96 10.94 -15.97
CA ARG A 392 0.63 11.42 -17.32
C ARG A 392 1.43 10.73 -18.43
N SER A 393 2.58 10.15 -18.11
CA SER A 393 3.37 9.36 -19.10
C SER A 393 2.69 8.07 -19.53
N PHE A 394 1.73 7.55 -18.74
CA PHE A 394 0.97 6.34 -19.09
C PHE A 394 -0.26 6.63 -19.97
N TYR A 395 -0.73 7.89 -20.01
CA TYR A 395 -1.95 8.25 -20.75
C TYR A 395 -1.90 7.86 -22.24
N PRO A 396 -0.81 8.09 -23.00
CA PRO A 396 -0.80 7.71 -24.41
C PRO A 396 -1.10 6.23 -24.66
N ALA A 397 -0.56 5.35 -23.81
CA ALA A 397 -0.76 3.91 -23.95
C ALA A 397 -2.20 3.49 -23.58
N LEU A 398 -2.79 4.14 -22.57
CA LEU A 398 -4.16 3.90 -22.13
C LEU A 398 -5.18 4.44 -23.14
N LEU A 399 -5.05 5.71 -23.54
CA LEU A 399 -5.96 6.37 -24.47
C LEU A 399 -5.97 5.68 -25.84
N ARG A 400 -4.79 5.28 -26.35
CA ARG A 400 -4.68 4.54 -27.62
C ARG A 400 -5.41 3.19 -27.56
N ALA A 401 -5.51 2.59 -26.38
CA ALA A 401 -6.25 1.35 -26.18
C ALA A 401 -7.77 1.56 -26.00
N GLY A 402 -8.24 2.81 -25.95
CA GLY A 402 -9.66 3.13 -25.72
C GLY A 402 -10.03 3.28 -24.24
N VAL A 403 -9.06 3.24 -23.33
CA VAL A 403 -9.30 3.55 -21.91
C VAL A 403 -9.58 5.04 -21.77
N ARG A 404 -10.66 5.41 -21.09
CA ARG A 404 -11.05 6.81 -20.89
C ARG A 404 -10.40 7.35 -19.60
N VAL A 405 -9.72 8.47 -19.71
CA VAL A 405 -9.02 9.12 -18.57
C VAL A 405 -9.66 10.47 -18.33
N TYR A 406 -10.00 10.72 -17.05
CA TYR A 406 -10.64 11.95 -16.61
C TYR A 406 -9.80 12.62 -15.53
N GLU A 407 -9.57 13.92 -15.63
CA GLU A 407 -8.87 14.73 -14.62
C GLU A 407 -9.90 15.55 -13.81
N TYR A 408 -10.04 15.21 -12.51
CA TYR A 408 -10.95 15.88 -11.57
C TYR A 408 -10.46 17.29 -11.24
N LEU A 409 -11.36 18.29 -11.31
CA LEU A 409 -10.99 19.70 -11.25
C LEU A 409 -11.14 20.35 -9.85
N PRO A 410 -12.21 20.11 -9.07
CA PRO A 410 -12.57 20.95 -7.94
C PRO A 410 -11.63 20.88 -6.74
N ALA A 411 -11.08 19.70 -6.45
CA ALA A 411 -10.31 19.43 -5.22
C ALA A 411 -9.18 18.44 -5.48
N VAL A 412 -8.37 18.17 -4.46
CA VAL A 412 -7.41 17.06 -4.51
C VAL A 412 -8.18 15.74 -4.44
N LEU A 413 -8.32 15.06 -5.58
CA LEU A 413 -8.94 13.74 -5.61
C LEU A 413 -8.00 12.72 -4.99
N HIS A 414 -8.45 12.06 -3.92
CA HIS A 414 -7.63 11.11 -3.18
C HIS A 414 -8.34 9.77 -2.90
N GLY A 415 -9.53 9.55 -3.46
CA GLY A 415 -10.26 8.28 -3.37
C GLY A 415 -9.44 7.13 -3.97
N LYS A 416 -9.54 5.96 -3.34
CA LYS A 416 -8.98 4.70 -3.82
C LYS A 416 -10.12 3.70 -3.92
N THR A 417 -10.84 3.79 -5.04
CA THR A 417 -12.03 2.98 -5.27
C THR A 417 -12.00 2.33 -6.64
N TRP A 418 -12.49 1.12 -6.71
CA TRP A 418 -12.56 0.32 -7.92
C TRP A 418 -13.95 -0.27 -8.03
N ILE A 419 -14.55 -0.20 -9.20
CA ILE A 419 -15.82 -0.81 -9.53
C ILE A 419 -15.56 -1.83 -10.63
N PHE A 420 -15.95 -3.07 -10.39
CA PHE A 420 -15.85 -4.16 -11.36
C PHE A 420 -17.27 -4.66 -11.66
N ASP A 421 -17.71 -4.47 -12.88
CA ASP A 421 -19.07 -4.76 -13.35
C ASP A 421 -20.15 -4.11 -12.46
N ARG A 422 -21.21 -4.83 -12.11
CA ARG A 422 -22.38 -4.27 -11.39
C ARG A 422 -22.44 -4.61 -9.91
N GLU A 423 -21.62 -5.53 -9.45
CA GLU A 423 -21.76 -6.09 -8.10
C GLU A 423 -20.50 -5.97 -7.24
N HIS A 424 -19.32 -5.78 -7.86
CA HIS A 424 -18.07 -5.82 -7.14
C HIS A 424 -17.43 -4.45 -7.03
N LEU A 425 -16.94 -4.13 -5.86
CA LEU A 425 -16.15 -2.93 -5.65
C LEU A 425 -15.03 -3.17 -4.63
N ALA A 426 -14.02 -2.32 -4.69
CA ALA A 426 -12.94 -2.29 -3.72
C ALA A 426 -12.74 -0.86 -3.22
N ILE A 427 -12.59 -0.73 -1.90
CA ILE A 427 -12.32 0.54 -1.21
C ILE A 427 -11.23 0.30 -0.18
N GLY A 428 -10.23 1.19 -0.13
CA GLY A 428 -9.18 1.05 0.86
C GLY A 428 -8.13 2.13 0.79
N SER A 429 -6.92 1.75 1.19
CA SER A 429 -5.78 2.66 1.23
C SER A 429 -4.86 2.55 0.01
N ALA A 430 -5.00 1.48 -0.83
CA ALA A 430 -4.10 1.19 -1.94
C ALA A 430 -4.36 2.05 -3.16
N ASN A 431 -3.36 2.82 -3.59
CA ASN A 431 -3.35 3.54 -4.86
C ASN A 431 -3.05 2.60 -6.03
N LEU A 432 -3.29 3.07 -7.25
CA LEU A 432 -2.88 2.38 -8.47
C LEU A 432 -1.41 2.72 -8.80
N ASP A 433 -0.50 2.34 -7.93
CA ASP A 433 0.93 2.57 -8.07
C ASP A 433 1.80 1.40 -7.56
N ASN A 434 3.07 1.39 -7.99
CA ASN A 434 4.01 0.36 -7.57
C ASN A 434 4.32 0.41 -6.07
N ARG A 435 4.21 1.60 -5.46
CA ARG A 435 4.49 1.77 -4.04
C ARG A 435 3.43 1.09 -3.19
N SER A 436 2.15 1.30 -3.49
CA SER A 436 1.04 0.64 -2.81
C SER A 436 1.07 -0.87 -2.98
N PHE A 437 1.43 -1.36 -4.17
CA PHE A 437 1.47 -2.80 -4.40
C PHE A 437 2.71 -3.50 -3.79
N LYS A 438 3.88 -2.82 -3.66
CA LYS A 438 5.16 -3.50 -3.34
C LYS A 438 5.86 -3.01 -2.08
N LEU A 439 5.61 -1.78 -1.64
CA LEU A 439 6.40 -1.10 -0.61
C LEU A 439 5.61 -0.72 0.63
N ASN A 440 4.33 -0.41 0.50
CA ASN A 440 3.50 -0.04 1.62
C ASN A 440 2.77 -1.25 2.21
N PHE A 441 2.43 -1.14 3.49
CA PHE A 441 1.36 -1.93 4.09
C PHE A 441 0.05 -1.24 3.78
N GLU A 442 -0.82 -1.90 3.04
CA GLU A 442 -2.12 -1.39 2.60
C GLU A 442 -3.25 -2.29 3.10
N ILE A 443 -4.44 -1.75 3.12
CA ILE A 443 -5.68 -2.49 3.42
C ILE A 443 -6.74 -2.10 2.40
N THR A 444 -7.39 -3.08 1.83
CA THR A 444 -8.51 -2.89 0.91
C THR A 444 -9.64 -3.83 1.30
N CYS A 445 -10.84 -3.30 1.41
CA CYS A 445 -12.05 -4.10 1.52
C CYS A 445 -12.60 -4.33 0.11
N PHE A 446 -12.69 -5.59 -0.27
CA PHE A 446 -13.47 -6.01 -1.43
C PHE A 446 -14.89 -6.31 -0.98
N LEU A 447 -15.88 -5.81 -1.73
CA LEU A 447 -17.29 -6.00 -1.45
C LEU A 447 -18.00 -6.60 -2.67
N ARG A 448 -18.92 -7.52 -2.42
CA ARG A 448 -19.94 -7.91 -3.38
C ARG A 448 -21.32 -7.45 -2.86
N SER A 449 -21.88 -6.44 -3.54
CA SER A 449 -23.17 -5.85 -3.27
C SER A 449 -23.60 -5.01 -4.48
N ALA A 450 -24.67 -5.39 -5.15
CA ALA A 450 -25.20 -4.62 -6.27
C ALA A 450 -25.64 -3.21 -5.85
N GLU A 451 -26.21 -3.08 -4.64
CA GLU A 451 -26.63 -1.79 -4.10
C GLU A 451 -25.44 -0.86 -3.84
N ALA A 452 -24.39 -1.36 -3.18
CA ALA A 452 -23.17 -0.57 -2.93
C ALA A 452 -22.46 -0.21 -4.25
N ALA A 453 -22.41 -1.13 -5.21
CA ALA A 453 -21.82 -0.88 -6.52
C ALA A 453 -22.59 0.16 -7.33
N ALA A 454 -23.93 0.15 -7.26
CA ALA A 454 -24.77 1.17 -7.89
C ALA A 454 -24.60 2.54 -7.23
N GLU A 455 -24.55 2.60 -5.89
CA GLU A 455 -24.28 3.84 -5.15
C GLU A 455 -22.90 4.42 -5.50
N MET A 456 -21.85 3.59 -5.52
CA MET A 456 -20.49 4.01 -5.89
C MET A 456 -20.44 4.46 -7.35
N ALA A 457 -21.13 3.78 -8.27
CA ALA A 457 -21.20 4.19 -9.68
C ALA A 457 -21.85 5.56 -9.84
N ALA A 458 -22.97 5.82 -9.12
CA ALA A 458 -23.61 7.12 -9.13
C ALA A 458 -22.71 8.23 -8.54
N LEU A 459 -21.91 7.92 -7.51
CA LEU A 459 -20.89 8.84 -6.98
C LEU A 459 -19.80 9.12 -8.02
N TYR A 460 -19.30 8.08 -8.67
CA TYR A 460 -18.29 8.20 -9.73
C TYR A 460 -18.78 9.07 -10.89
N GLU A 461 -20.01 8.87 -11.38
CA GLU A 461 -20.59 9.66 -12.45
C GLU A 461 -20.80 11.13 -12.05
N ARG A 462 -21.17 11.40 -10.79
CA ARG A 462 -21.20 12.77 -10.26
C ARG A 462 -19.82 13.43 -10.27
N ASP A 463 -18.79 12.68 -9.90
CA ASP A 463 -17.42 13.19 -9.95
C ASP A 463 -16.95 13.43 -11.39
N LEU A 464 -17.37 12.60 -12.35
CA LEU A 464 -17.09 12.81 -13.79
C LEU A 464 -17.72 14.12 -14.31
N ALA A 465 -18.88 14.54 -13.80
CA ALA A 465 -19.48 15.81 -14.20
C ALA A 465 -18.62 17.03 -13.84
N HIS A 466 -17.65 16.85 -12.93
CA HIS A 466 -16.69 17.86 -12.51
C HIS A 466 -15.26 17.56 -12.99
N ALA A 467 -15.11 16.68 -13.98
CA ALA A 467 -13.83 16.26 -14.51
C ALA A 467 -13.71 16.59 -16.03
N GLU A 468 -12.50 16.77 -16.47
CA GLU A 468 -12.17 16.96 -17.89
C GLU A 468 -11.73 15.63 -18.50
N GLU A 469 -12.39 15.17 -19.55
CA GLU A 469 -11.96 13.99 -20.29
C GLU A 469 -10.74 14.32 -21.16
N ILE A 470 -9.71 13.48 -21.03
CA ILE A 470 -8.48 13.64 -21.80
C ILE A 470 -8.60 12.89 -23.13
N LEU A 471 -8.57 13.63 -24.21
CA LEU A 471 -8.65 13.07 -25.57
C LEU A 471 -7.25 12.75 -26.10
N PHE A 472 -7.14 11.64 -26.85
CA PHE A 472 -5.85 11.14 -27.37
C PHE A 472 -5.11 12.15 -28.26
N ASP A 473 -5.77 12.67 -29.31
CA ASP A 473 -5.10 13.55 -30.29
C ASP A 473 -4.57 14.86 -29.71
N PRO A 474 -5.33 15.64 -28.92
CA PRO A 474 -4.80 16.82 -28.25
C PRO A 474 -3.69 16.48 -27.26
N PHE A 475 -3.82 15.35 -26.57
CA PHE A 475 -2.84 14.94 -25.59
C PHE A 475 -1.51 14.51 -26.23
N GLU A 476 -1.53 13.80 -27.36
CA GLU A 476 -0.32 13.38 -28.08
C GLU A 476 0.43 14.57 -28.69
N ARG A 477 -0.29 15.64 -29.09
CA ARG A 477 0.32 16.87 -29.66
C ARG A 477 0.96 17.82 -28.63
N ARG A 478 1.08 17.43 -27.37
CA ARG A 478 1.76 18.25 -26.34
C ARG A 478 3.21 18.52 -26.74
N GLY A 479 3.72 19.68 -26.30
CA GLY A 479 5.11 20.06 -26.58
C GLY A 479 6.11 19.01 -26.08
N THR A 480 7.14 18.75 -26.85
CA THR A 480 8.19 17.73 -26.60
C THR A 480 8.80 17.85 -25.20
N TRP A 481 9.04 19.08 -24.70
CA TRP A 481 9.56 19.29 -23.35
C TRP A 481 8.63 18.79 -22.24
N THR A 482 7.31 18.86 -22.44
CA THR A 482 6.34 18.32 -21.49
C THR A 482 6.43 16.80 -21.47
N GLN A 483 6.49 16.17 -22.63
CA GLN A 483 6.63 14.71 -22.77
C GLN A 483 7.95 14.21 -22.14
N ILE A 484 9.06 14.95 -22.35
CA ILE A 484 10.36 14.63 -21.71
C ILE A 484 10.26 14.69 -20.18
N LYS A 485 9.63 15.74 -19.61
CA LYS A 485 9.45 15.88 -18.17
C LYS A 485 8.61 14.75 -17.58
N GLU A 486 7.52 14.39 -18.23
CA GLU A 486 6.64 13.28 -17.85
C GLU A 486 7.40 11.94 -17.89
N SER A 487 8.12 11.67 -18.98
CA SER A 487 8.94 10.46 -19.12
C SER A 487 10.10 10.40 -18.12
N ALA A 488 10.76 11.53 -17.87
CA ALA A 488 11.82 11.60 -16.87
C ALA A 488 11.30 11.36 -15.45
N ALA A 489 10.12 11.89 -15.12
CA ALA A 489 9.46 11.61 -13.84
C ALA A 489 9.13 10.12 -13.69
N ASN A 490 8.73 9.45 -14.77
CA ASN A 490 8.42 8.01 -14.75
C ASN A 490 9.65 7.12 -14.54
N LEU A 491 10.87 7.59 -14.76
CA LEU A 491 12.07 6.84 -14.39
C LEU A 491 12.12 6.56 -12.88
N LEU A 492 11.45 7.39 -12.07
CA LEU A 492 11.29 7.19 -10.64
C LEU A 492 10.05 6.34 -10.29
N GLY A 493 9.23 5.96 -11.28
CA GLY A 493 8.02 5.15 -11.12
C GLY A 493 8.17 3.90 -10.25
N PRO A 494 9.29 3.16 -10.28
CA PRO A 494 9.51 2.03 -9.38
C PRO A 494 9.61 2.40 -7.89
N LEU A 495 9.80 3.68 -7.57
CA LEU A 495 9.93 4.22 -6.21
C LEU A 495 8.71 5.04 -5.78
N LEU A 496 7.86 5.41 -6.75
CA LEU A 496 6.61 6.17 -6.60
C LEU A 496 5.44 5.26 -6.31
#